data_9650dc3a0879ce91bfb478c986121a52
#
_entry.id   9650dc3a0879ce91bfb478c986121a52
#
_cell.length_a   1.000
_cell.length_b   1.000
_cell.length_c   1.000
_cell.angle_alpha   90.00
_cell.angle_beta   90.00
_cell.angle_gamma   90.00
#
_symmetry.space_group_name_H-M   'P 1'
#
loop_
_entity.id
_entity.type
_entity.pdbx_description
1 polymer ?
#
loop_
_entity_poly.entity_id
_entity_poly.type
_entity_poly.pdbx_seq_one_letter_code
_entity_poly.pdbx_strand_id
1 'polypeptide(L)'
;MEIAVFAEQPPPGGVLTGMPIHAPFRKPFRAVLAALCLAVTAPALTAPAPATAGLLDNVLSGGDESALGAQEHPKILAQFGGAVKDARLQGYVEQLGRKLASTTARAREPWTFTVLDSDVVNAFAVPGGYVYVTRGLLALAKDEAEVAGVLAHEIGHVTASHSAQRQTRQTIAGILAAGVGLVFGNDTLAQLAGLGGTAVVASYSREQELEADQLGVETLRRAGYDPFAMATFLETLRRDSQYGGLRAGNKGEGGFDFFASHPATEERVRRAADLARAIPQGGARPRDPYLAAVDGMIYGDSPENGYVRDRTFAHPQLGIAFTVPKGYALLNGAEQVIAKGQNGAAMAFDGGSAAGVSDPASFLTGVWGKGANLSNLQRITIGGMPAATATTRGEAEGESADIRLVAIRMPDGRMYRFTFLAPAGNLARFDADFQATANSFHQLTAQEAARYRPRRVQVATVQPGDSVDGFVRRMPQEPYAEELFRIINDLPPGTPLQPGQRVKVIVGE
;
A
#
# COMPACT_ATOMS: atom_id res chain seq x y z
N MET A 1 -22.68 -58.28 17.31
CA MET A 1 -22.45 -58.18 18.76
C MET A 1 -22.52 -56.70 19.08
N GLU A 2 -23.73 -56.32 19.49
CA GLU A 2 -24.13 -54.97 19.92
C GLU A 2 -23.41 -54.56 21.20
N ILE A 3 -23.26 -53.25 21.43
CA ILE A 3 -23.34 -52.54 22.71
C ILE A 3 -23.15 -51.06 22.35
N ALA A 4 -24.17 -50.27 22.28
CA ALA A 4 -24.98 -49.58 23.30
C ALA A 4 -24.46 -48.16 23.61
N VAL A 5 -25.33 -47.26 23.25
CA VAL A 5 -25.38 -45.80 23.52
C VAL A 5 -25.60 -45.56 25.02
N PHE A 6 -24.92 -44.59 25.60
CA PHE A 6 -25.39 -43.91 26.82
C PHE A 6 -25.39 -42.41 26.62
N ALA A 7 -26.60 -41.84 26.62
CA ALA A 7 -26.89 -40.44 26.80
C ALA A 7 -27.11 -40.18 28.31
N GLU A 8 -26.48 -39.18 28.88
CA GLU A 8 -26.81 -38.64 30.19
C GLU A 8 -27.44 -37.25 30.06
N GLN A 9 -28.63 -37.14 30.66
CA GLN A 9 -29.40 -35.88 30.84
C GLN A 9 -29.00 -35.20 32.16
N PRO A 10 -29.17 -33.87 32.27
CA PRO A 10 -28.90 -33.11 33.50
C PRO A 10 -30.09 -33.09 34.47
N PRO A 11 -29.84 -32.88 35.78
CA PRO A 11 -30.88 -32.82 36.79
C PRO A 11 -31.55 -31.43 36.91
N PRO A 12 -32.74 -31.33 37.51
CA PRO A 12 -33.57 -30.15 37.53
C PRO A 12 -33.45 -29.29 38.79
N GLY A 13 -33.69 -27.98 38.63
CA GLY A 13 -34.43 -27.18 39.53
C GLY A 13 -33.74 -26.55 40.77
N GLY A 14 -33.66 -25.23 40.77
CA GLY A 14 -33.42 -24.42 41.94
C GLY A 14 -33.78 -22.96 41.67
N VAL A 15 -35.01 -22.60 42.01
CA VAL A 15 -35.55 -21.21 42.03
C VAL A 15 -34.98 -20.43 43.21
N LEU A 16 -34.37 -19.27 42.97
CA LEU A 16 -34.32 -18.21 43.96
C LEU A 16 -34.49 -16.84 43.28
N THR A 17 -35.51 -16.18 43.76
CA THR A 17 -35.97 -14.83 43.50
C THR A 17 -35.00 -13.74 43.97
N GLY A 18 -34.94 -12.63 43.24
CA GLY A 18 -34.53 -11.40 43.89
C GLY A 18 -33.87 -10.31 43.04
N MET A 19 -34.69 -9.36 42.59
CA MET A 19 -34.51 -7.91 42.39
C MET A 19 -33.67 -7.38 41.22
N PRO A 20 -34.17 -6.30 40.58
CA PRO A 20 -33.62 -5.73 39.34
C PRO A 20 -32.63 -4.60 39.63
N ILE A 21 -31.55 -4.59 38.86
CA ILE A 21 -30.71 -3.40 38.79
C ILE A 21 -30.90 -2.77 37.41
N HIS A 22 -31.45 -1.59 37.38
CA HIS A 22 -31.60 -0.73 36.22
C HIS A 22 -30.23 -0.27 35.70
N ALA A 23 -29.95 -0.51 34.43
CA ALA A 23 -28.96 0.23 33.70
C ALA A 23 -29.64 1.14 32.66
N PRO A 24 -29.23 2.40 32.52
CA PRO A 24 -29.94 3.34 31.67
C PRO A 24 -29.51 3.19 30.20
N PHE A 25 -30.52 3.04 29.34
CA PHE A 25 -30.43 3.20 27.90
C PHE A 25 -29.96 4.61 27.54
N ARG A 26 -28.88 4.77 26.85
CA ARG A 26 -28.51 6.01 26.15
C ARG A 26 -29.10 6.03 24.76
N LYS A 27 -30.06 6.95 24.53
CA LYS A 27 -30.61 7.27 23.21
C LYS A 27 -29.65 8.14 22.40
N PRO A 28 -29.67 8.09 21.06
CA PRO A 28 -28.86 8.96 20.24
C PRO A 28 -29.45 10.38 20.20
N PHE A 29 -28.60 11.38 20.41
CA PHE A 29 -28.93 12.79 20.29
C PHE A 29 -29.06 13.18 18.81
N ARG A 30 -30.25 13.60 18.41
CA ARG A 30 -30.46 14.36 17.16
C ARG A 30 -30.25 15.84 17.50
N ALA A 31 -29.23 16.46 16.90
CA ALA A 31 -29.04 17.91 16.95
C ALA A 31 -29.95 18.59 15.94
N VAL A 32 -30.79 19.47 16.44
CA VAL A 32 -31.61 20.41 15.67
C VAL A 32 -30.80 21.67 15.44
N LEU A 33 -30.58 22.02 14.17
CA LEU A 33 -29.95 23.26 13.73
C LEU A 33 -30.98 24.39 13.81
N ALA A 34 -30.77 25.39 14.66
CA ALA A 34 -31.48 26.66 14.63
C ALA A 34 -30.56 27.74 14.05
N ALA A 35 -30.94 28.29 12.91
CA ALA A 35 -30.26 29.40 12.26
C ALA A 35 -30.52 30.70 13.02
N LEU A 36 -29.44 31.45 13.32
CA LEU A 36 -29.53 32.86 13.72
C LEU A 36 -28.69 33.70 12.75
N CYS A 37 -29.39 34.40 11.85
CA CYS A 37 -28.78 35.41 10.99
C CYS A 37 -28.48 36.68 11.80
N LEU A 38 -27.20 37.07 11.92
CA LEU A 38 -26.80 38.40 12.28
C LEU A 38 -26.00 39.00 11.12
N ALA A 39 -26.60 39.97 10.45
CA ALA A 39 -25.96 40.81 9.44
C ALA A 39 -25.01 41.81 10.12
N VAL A 40 -23.72 41.68 9.83
CA VAL A 40 -22.74 42.73 10.10
C VAL A 40 -22.16 43.16 8.77
N THR A 41 -22.48 44.40 8.33
CA THR A 41 -21.90 45.05 7.17
C THR A 41 -20.52 45.57 7.54
N ALA A 42 -19.47 45.05 6.88
CA ALA A 42 -18.13 45.63 6.87
C ALA A 42 -17.66 45.85 5.42
N PRO A 43 -16.88 46.90 5.15
CA PRO A 43 -16.58 47.36 3.81
C PRO A 43 -15.65 46.40 3.08
N ALA A 44 -15.93 46.21 1.79
CA ALA A 44 -15.14 45.39 0.88
C ALA A 44 -13.76 46.02 0.63
N LEU A 45 -12.72 45.37 1.19
CA LEU A 45 -11.35 45.52 0.70
C LEU A 45 -11.15 44.47 -0.41
N THR A 46 -11.08 44.92 -1.66
CA THR A 46 -10.74 44.09 -2.80
C THR A 46 -9.27 43.70 -2.73
N ALA A 47 -8.97 42.53 -2.18
CA ALA A 47 -7.68 41.89 -2.40
C ALA A 47 -7.75 41.07 -3.71
N PRO A 48 -6.70 41.09 -4.55
CA PRO A 48 -6.68 40.28 -5.76
C PRO A 48 -6.76 38.78 -5.37
N ALA A 49 -7.71 38.08 -5.95
CA ALA A 49 -7.86 36.63 -5.78
C ALA A 49 -6.60 35.90 -6.29
N PRO A 50 -6.08 34.92 -5.55
CA PRO A 50 -4.94 34.15 -6.05
C PRO A 50 -5.33 33.39 -7.31
N ALA A 51 -4.43 33.32 -8.29
CA ALA A 51 -4.58 32.74 -9.62
C ALA A 51 -4.85 31.22 -9.66
N THR A 52 -5.28 30.62 -8.56
CA THR A 52 -5.59 29.19 -8.44
C THR A 52 -7.02 28.81 -8.85
N ALA A 53 -7.93 29.79 -9.01
CA ALA A 53 -9.31 29.51 -9.42
C ALA A 53 -9.41 29.10 -10.91
N GLY A 54 -8.52 29.62 -11.79
CA GLY A 54 -8.55 29.36 -13.22
C GLY A 54 -8.14 27.94 -13.64
N LEU A 55 -7.35 27.22 -12.80
CA LEU A 55 -6.96 25.84 -13.08
C LEU A 55 -8.09 24.83 -12.81
N LEU A 56 -8.96 25.13 -11.85
CA LEU A 56 -10.12 24.27 -11.52
C LEU A 56 -11.23 24.39 -12.56
N ASP A 57 -11.47 25.58 -13.08
CA ASP A 57 -12.47 25.79 -14.13
C ASP A 57 -12.06 25.12 -15.46
N ASN A 58 -10.77 25.08 -15.77
CA ASN A 58 -10.26 24.38 -16.95
C ASN A 58 -10.36 22.85 -16.84
N VAL A 59 -10.21 22.27 -15.65
CA VAL A 59 -10.35 20.83 -15.43
C VAL A 59 -11.82 20.41 -15.45
N LEU A 60 -12.72 21.24 -14.93
CA LEU A 60 -14.16 21.01 -14.96
C LEU A 60 -14.79 21.23 -16.36
N SER A 61 -14.11 21.99 -17.23
CA SER A 61 -14.56 22.29 -18.61
C SER A 61 -13.93 21.40 -19.70
N GLY A 62 -13.32 20.26 -19.36
CA GLY A 62 -12.60 19.39 -20.32
C GLY A 62 -11.19 19.88 -20.64
N GLY A 63 -10.63 20.76 -19.80
CA GLY A 63 -9.26 21.23 -19.90
C GLY A 63 -8.27 20.12 -19.54
N ASP A 64 -7.29 20.06 -20.29
CA ASP A 64 -6.10 19.24 -20.45
C ASP A 64 -5.84 18.17 -19.33
N GLU A 65 -6.57 17.05 -19.40
CA GLU A 65 -6.29 15.85 -18.59
C GLU A 65 -4.80 15.46 -18.67
N SER A 66 -4.16 15.73 -19.80
CA SER A 66 -2.75 15.42 -20.06
C SER A 66 -1.81 16.28 -19.20
N ALA A 67 -2.12 17.56 -19.01
CA ALA A 67 -1.34 18.45 -18.15
C ALA A 67 -1.41 18.01 -16.68
N LEU A 68 -2.59 17.57 -16.22
CA LEU A 68 -2.75 17.06 -14.87
C LEU A 68 -1.92 15.77 -14.65
N GLY A 69 -2.01 14.81 -15.58
CA GLY A 69 -1.21 13.60 -15.52
C GLY A 69 0.28 13.85 -15.52
N ALA A 70 0.75 14.79 -16.36
CA ALA A 70 2.15 15.20 -16.43
C ALA A 70 2.63 15.87 -15.12
N GLN A 71 1.77 16.62 -14.44
CA GLN A 71 2.09 17.24 -13.15
C GLN A 71 2.16 16.19 -12.01
N GLU A 72 1.29 15.18 -12.02
CA GLU A 72 1.24 14.16 -10.98
C GLU A 72 2.27 13.03 -11.18
N HIS A 73 2.67 12.76 -12.42
CA HIS A 73 3.62 11.70 -12.73
C HIS A 73 4.92 11.72 -11.89
N PRO A 74 5.66 12.83 -11.76
CA PRO A 74 6.87 12.85 -10.93
C PRO A 74 6.60 12.62 -9.44
N LYS A 75 5.45 13.05 -8.92
CA LYS A 75 5.04 12.81 -7.52
C LYS A 75 4.74 11.32 -7.30
N ILE A 76 4.03 10.70 -8.23
CA ILE A 76 3.75 9.25 -8.21
C ILE A 76 5.05 8.46 -8.22
N LEU A 77 5.99 8.81 -9.10
CA LEU A 77 7.29 8.16 -9.11
C LEU A 77 8.02 8.28 -7.77
N ALA A 78 8.08 9.48 -7.18
CA ALA A 78 8.71 9.67 -5.88
C ALA A 78 8.05 8.81 -4.80
N GLN A 79 6.73 8.80 -4.77
CA GLN A 79 5.94 8.09 -3.76
C GLN A 79 6.07 6.56 -3.83
N PHE A 80 6.27 6.00 -5.03
CA PHE A 80 6.36 4.55 -5.25
C PHE A 80 7.80 4.04 -5.45
N GLY A 81 8.82 4.82 -5.08
CA GLY A 81 10.23 4.41 -5.20
C GLY A 81 10.81 4.51 -6.59
N GLY A 82 10.13 5.22 -7.50
CA GLY A 82 10.54 5.41 -8.89
C GLY A 82 9.99 4.37 -9.85
N ALA A 83 10.37 4.52 -11.11
CA ALA A 83 10.16 3.49 -12.11
C ALA A 83 11.24 2.40 -11.99
N VAL A 84 10.89 1.16 -12.31
CA VAL A 84 11.88 0.08 -12.37
C VAL A 84 13.01 0.41 -13.35
N LYS A 85 14.24 0.07 -12.97
CA LYS A 85 15.43 0.28 -13.83
C LYS A 85 15.62 -0.81 -14.87
N ASP A 86 14.84 -1.90 -14.82
CA ASP A 86 14.86 -2.99 -15.80
C ASP A 86 14.12 -2.56 -17.07
N ALA A 87 14.88 -2.13 -18.08
CA ALA A 87 14.34 -1.68 -19.37
C ALA A 87 13.56 -2.78 -20.12
N ARG A 88 13.90 -4.06 -19.91
CA ARG A 88 13.19 -5.20 -20.51
C ARG A 88 11.78 -5.32 -19.93
N LEU A 89 11.65 -5.27 -18.59
CA LEU A 89 10.37 -5.34 -17.90
C LEU A 89 9.51 -4.12 -18.22
N GLN A 90 10.10 -2.92 -18.20
CA GLN A 90 9.43 -1.67 -18.56
C GLN A 90 8.91 -1.71 -20.00
N GLY A 91 9.77 -2.11 -20.96
CA GLY A 91 9.40 -2.20 -22.38
C GLY A 91 8.32 -3.25 -22.64
N TYR A 92 8.35 -4.37 -21.93
CA TYR A 92 7.30 -5.40 -22.02
C TYR A 92 5.93 -4.84 -21.62
N VAL A 93 5.82 -4.17 -20.46
CA VAL A 93 4.55 -3.61 -20.00
C VAL A 93 4.08 -2.46 -20.90
N GLU A 94 4.99 -1.61 -21.36
CA GLU A 94 4.66 -0.53 -22.29
C GLU A 94 4.11 -1.07 -23.61
N GLN A 95 4.76 -2.08 -24.21
CA GLN A 95 4.30 -2.71 -25.46
C GLN A 95 2.92 -3.33 -25.29
N LEU A 96 2.70 -4.06 -24.17
CA LEU A 96 1.41 -4.67 -23.85
C LEU A 96 0.32 -3.63 -23.66
N GLY A 97 0.58 -2.58 -22.88
CA GLY A 97 -0.37 -1.51 -22.63
C GLY A 97 -0.76 -0.74 -23.91
N ARG A 98 0.22 -0.41 -24.75
CA ARG A 98 -0.04 0.24 -26.06
C ARG A 98 -0.86 -0.64 -26.98
N LYS A 99 -0.62 -1.95 -27.02
CA LYS A 99 -1.43 -2.90 -27.78
C LYS A 99 -2.90 -2.86 -27.29
N LEU A 100 -3.15 -2.87 -25.99
CA LEU A 100 -4.50 -2.79 -25.43
C LEU A 100 -5.16 -1.46 -25.75
N ALA A 101 -4.49 -0.34 -25.45
CA ALA A 101 -5.00 1.00 -25.66
C ALA A 101 -5.37 1.25 -27.13
N SER A 102 -4.62 0.68 -28.08
CA SER A 102 -4.90 0.81 -29.53
C SER A 102 -6.25 0.22 -29.96
N THR A 103 -6.87 -0.64 -29.14
CA THR A 103 -8.17 -1.26 -29.42
C THR A 103 -9.36 -0.49 -28.79
N THR A 104 -9.10 0.59 -28.06
CA THR A 104 -10.11 1.37 -27.35
C THR A 104 -10.57 2.61 -28.12
N ALA A 105 -11.63 3.27 -27.63
CA ALA A 105 -12.11 4.52 -28.21
C ALA A 105 -11.10 5.67 -28.06
N ARG A 106 -10.16 5.59 -27.11
CA ARG A 106 -9.10 6.57 -26.85
C ARG A 106 -7.73 6.15 -27.43
N ALA A 107 -7.70 5.35 -28.50
CA ALA A 107 -6.48 4.81 -29.11
C ALA A 107 -5.45 5.88 -29.55
N ARG A 108 -5.89 7.12 -29.79
CA ARG A 108 -5.04 8.21 -30.26
C ARG A 108 -4.46 9.07 -29.15
N GLU A 109 -4.82 8.82 -27.89
CA GLU A 109 -4.27 9.54 -26.75
C GLU A 109 -2.81 9.17 -26.47
N PRO A 110 -2.05 10.08 -25.82
CA PRO A 110 -0.68 9.82 -25.44
C PRO A 110 -0.63 8.90 -24.20
N TRP A 111 -0.70 7.58 -24.43
CA TRP A 111 -0.59 6.60 -23.34
C TRP A 111 0.84 6.44 -22.85
N THR A 112 1.00 6.45 -21.53
CA THR A 112 2.27 6.17 -20.83
C THR A 112 2.05 5.05 -19.83
N PHE A 113 2.78 3.94 -19.97
CA PHE A 113 2.72 2.81 -19.07
C PHE A 113 4.01 2.73 -18.26
N THR A 114 3.91 2.67 -16.94
CA THR A 114 5.07 2.68 -16.06
C THR A 114 5.01 1.52 -15.07
N VAL A 115 6.10 0.77 -14.97
CA VAL A 115 6.29 -0.21 -13.88
C VAL A 115 6.93 0.50 -12.71
N LEU A 116 6.22 0.54 -11.57
CA LEU A 116 6.69 1.16 -10.33
C LEU A 116 7.56 0.20 -9.51
N ASP A 117 8.63 0.72 -8.91
CA ASP A 117 9.55 -0.04 -8.04
C ASP A 117 8.96 -0.21 -6.63
N SER A 118 7.79 -0.80 -6.56
CA SER A 118 7.05 -1.06 -5.33
C SER A 118 6.63 -2.52 -5.23
N ASP A 119 6.69 -3.08 -4.03
CA ASP A 119 6.23 -4.43 -3.70
C ASP A 119 4.72 -4.49 -3.37
N VAL A 120 4.08 -3.35 -3.19
CA VAL A 120 2.63 -3.26 -3.03
C VAL A 120 1.95 -3.85 -4.25
N VAL A 121 0.94 -4.70 -4.04
CA VAL A 121 0.11 -5.25 -5.13
C VAL A 121 -0.87 -4.19 -5.58
N ASN A 122 -0.53 -3.45 -6.65
CA ASN A 122 -1.38 -2.38 -7.16
C ASN A 122 -1.19 -2.10 -8.66
N ALA A 123 -2.26 -1.56 -9.28
CA ALA A 123 -2.24 -0.87 -10.56
C ALA A 123 -3.25 0.28 -10.49
N PHE A 124 -3.03 1.34 -11.22
CA PHE A 124 -3.95 2.47 -11.28
C PHE A 124 -3.66 3.35 -12.49
N ALA A 125 -4.66 4.13 -12.88
CA ALA A 125 -4.51 5.14 -13.91
C ALA A 125 -4.84 6.54 -13.39
N VAL A 126 -4.16 7.54 -13.94
CA VAL A 126 -4.50 8.95 -13.71
C VAL A 126 -4.86 9.60 -15.04
N PRO A 127 -5.58 10.75 -15.03
CA PRO A 127 -5.97 11.46 -16.24
C PRO A 127 -4.79 11.71 -17.17
N GLY A 128 -5.05 11.76 -18.48
CA GLY A 128 -4.01 11.98 -19.50
C GLY A 128 -3.32 10.73 -20.00
N GLY A 129 -3.87 9.53 -19.70
CA GLY A 129 -3.38 8.26 -20.25
C GLY A 129 -2.16 7.70 -19.51
N TYR A 130 -1.89 8.12 -18.29
CA TYR A 130 -0.83 7.54 -17.46
C TYR A 130 -1.35 6.34 -16.68
N VAL A 131 -0.79 5.17 -16.95
CA VAL A 131 -1.14 3.89 -16.32
C VAL A 131 0.08 3.33 -15.60
N TYR A 132 -0.12 2.89 -14.37
CA TYR A 132 0.92 2.37 -13.51
C TYR A 132 0.60 0.95 -13.08
N VAL A 133 1.64 0.12 -13.00
CA VAL A 133 1.57 -1.22 -12.42
C VAL A 133 2.81 -1.45 -11.56
N THR A 134 2.63 -2.05 -10.40
CA THR A 134 3.73 -2.32 -9.47
C THR A 134 4.40 -3.67 -9.74
N ARG A 135 5.65 -3.84 -9.28
CA ARG A 135 6.33 -5.15 -9.28
C ARG A 135 5.56 -6.19 -8.48
N GLY A 136 4.96 -5.77 -7.34
CA GLY A 136 4.14 -6.65 -6.51
C GLY A 136 3.01 -7.29 -7.30
N LEU A 137 2.26 -6.50 -8.08
CA LEU A 137 1.18 -7.02 -8.93
C LEU A 137 1.73 -7.92 -10.04
N LEU A 138 2.81 -7.52 -10.71
CA LEU A 138 3.41 -8.35 -11.75
C LEU A 138 3.91 -9.69 -11.23
N ALA A 139 4.35 -9.78 -9.96
CA ALA A 139 4.77 -11.05 -9.38
C ALA A 139 3.61 -12.05 -9.19
N LEU A 140 2.39 -11.55 -8.97
CA LEU A 140 1.20 -12.38 -8.77
C LEU A 140 0.60 -12.93 -10.06
N ALA A 141 0.61 -12.16 -11.14
CA ALA A 141 0.02 -12.58 -12.42
C ALA A 141 0.59 -13.94 -12.87
N LYS A 142 -0.16 -14.72 -13.62
CA LYS A 142 0.19 -16.06 -14.05
C LYS A 142 0.65 -16.12 -15.50
N ASP A 143 0.14 -15.21 -16.32
CA ASP A 143 0.42 -15.10 -17.74
C ASP A 143 0.19 -13.67 -18.24
N GLU A 144 0.52 -13.40 -19.49
CA GLU A 144 0.35 -12.10 -20.12
C GLU A 144 -1.11 -11.65 -20.19
N ALA A 145 -2.05 -12.58 -20.33
CA ALA A 145 -3.45 -12.24 -20.42
C ALA A 145 -3.99 -11.69 -19.08
N GLU A 146 -3.49 -12.15 -17.94
CA GLU A 146 -3.84 -11.58 -16.64
C GLU A 146 -3.26 -10.17 -16.44
N VAL A 147 -2.00 -9.94 -16.84
CA VAL A 147 -1.42 -8.58 -16.85
C VAL A 147 -2.21 -7.68 -17.80
N ALA A 148 -2.57 -8.20 -18.98
CA ALA A 148 -3.41 -7.49 -19.93
C ALA A 148 -4.78 -7.16 -19.35
N GLY A 149 -5.39 -8.05 -18.58
CA GLY A 149 -6.67 -7.84 -17.90
C GLY A 149 -6.66 -6.64 -16.97
N VAL A 150 -5.63 -6.55 -16.12
CA VAL A 150 -5.48 -5.40 -15.21
C VAL A 150 -5.26 -4.11 -15.98
N LEU A 151 -4.31 -4.09 -16.92
CA LEU A 151 -4.06 -2.90 -17.72
C LEU A 151 -5.30 -2.48 -18.52
N ALA A 152 -6.10 -3.44 -19.02
CA ALA A 152 -7.34 -3.17 -19.73
C ALA A 152 -8.42 -2.58 -18.81
N HIS A 153 -8.48 -3.03 -17.55
CA HIS A 153 -9.34 -2.44 -16.51
C HIS A 153 -8.97 -0.97 -16.25
N GLU A 154 -7.68 -0.68 -16.05
CA GLU A 154 -7.19 0.69 -15.82
C GLU A 154 -7.44 1.59 -17.05
N ILE A 155 -7.20 1.07 -18.26
CA ILE A 155 -7.54 1.75 -19.50
C ILE A 155 -9.06 1.99 -19.58
N GLY A 156 -9.88 1.07 -19.06
CA GLY A 156 -11.32 1.20 -18.94
C GLY A 156 -11.74 2.41 -18.12
N HIS A 157 -11.11 2.62 -16.95
CA HIS A 157 -11.35 3.79 -16.10
C HIS A 157 -11.04 5.11 -16.81
N VAL A 158 -9.94 5.17 -17.55
CA VAL A 158 -9.59 6.35 -18.37
C VAL A 158 -10.59 6.53 -19.51
N THR A 159 -10.92 5.46 -20.22
CA THR A 159 -11.83 5.50 -21.38
C THR A 159 -13.24 5.96 -21.01
N ALA A 160 -13.74 5.54 -19.84
CA ALA A 160 -15.03 5.97 -19.29
C ALA A 160 -14.97 7.32 -18.56
N SER A 161 -13.79 7.97 -18.49
CA SER A 161 -13.58 9.24 -17.77
C SER A 161 -14.00 9.17 -16.29
N HIS A 162 -13.82 8.04 -15.63
CA HIS A 162 -14.25 7.85 -14.25
C HIS A 162 -13.56 8.83 -13.29
N SER A 163 -12.30 9.19 -13.55
CA SER A 163 -11.56 10.17 -12.75
C SER A 163 -12.10 11.59 -12.90
N ALA A 164 -12.63 11.95 -14.08
CA ALA A 164 -13.23 13.26 -14.32
C ALA A 164 -14.60 13.40 -13.67
N GLN A 165 -15.36 12.29 -13.58
CA GLN A 165 -16.66 12.25 -12.89
C GLN A 165 -16.55 12.41 -11.38
N ARG A 166 -15.37 12.16 -10.80
CA ARG A 166 -15.04 12.43 -9.42
C ARG A 166 -14.35 13.79 -9.34
N GLN A 167 -14.77 14.64 -8.42
CA GLN A 167 -14.09 15.93 -8.19
C GLN A 167 -12.60 15.71 -7.94
N THR A 168 -11.83 15.93 -8.95
CA THR A 168 -10.52 15.41 -9.36
C THR A 168 -9.40 15.48 -8.31
N ARG A 169 -9.38 16.47 -7.41
CA ARG A 169 -8.28 16.63 -6.44
C ARG A 169 -8.33 15.63 -5.28
N GLN A 170 -9.52 15.28 -4.81
CA GLN A 170 -9.66 14.31 -3.71
C GLN A 170 -9.36 12.88 -4.18
N THR A 171 -9.63 12.57 -5.45
CA THR A 171 -9.42 11.23 -6.02
C THR A 171 -7.95 10.93 -6.25
N ILE A 172 -7.17 11.86 -6.80
CA ILE A 172 -5.73 11.67 -7.02
C ILE A 172 -5.00 11.59 -5.68
N ALA A 173 -5.33 12.49 -4.75
CA ALA A 173 -4.80 12.43 -3.38
C ALA A 173 -5.19 11.11 -2.69
N GLY A 174 -6.40 10.59 -2.94
CA GLY A 174 -6.87 9.31 -2.41
C GLY A 174 -6.15 8.11 -3.01
N ILE A 175 -5.91 8.08 -4.33
CA ILE A 175 -5.13 7.02 -5.01
C ILE A 175 -3.68 7.05 -4.51
N LEU A 176 -3.09 8.23 -4.39
CA LEU A 176 -1.74 8.41 -3.87
C LEU A 176 -1.66 7.98 -2.40
N ALA A 177 -2.64 8.35 -1.57
CA ALA A 177 -2.72 7.91 -0.18
C ALA A 177 -2.90 6.40 -0.04
N ALA A 178 -3.68 5.77 -0.94
CA ALA A 178 -3.87 4.32 -0.96
C ALA A 178 -2.64 3.55 -1.41
N GLY A 179 -1.88 4.12 -2.35
CA GLY A 179 -0.72 3.45 -2.94
C GLY A 179 0.45 3.29 -1.98
N VAL A 180 0.63 4.21 -1.03
CA VAL A 180 1.76 4.19 -0.06
C VAL A 180 1.32 4.56 1.36
N GLY A 181 0.03 4.84 1.55
CA GLY A 181 -0.50 5.10 2.89
C GLY A 181 -0.10 6.40 3.54
N LEU A 182 0.69 7.26 2.92
CA LEU A 182 1.09 8.51 3.56
C LEU A 182 1.65 9.52 2.54
N VAL A 183 0.85 10.51 2.18
CA VAL A 183 1.32 11.72 1.51
C VAL A 183 1.69 12.73 2.58
N PHE A 184 2.94 13.19 2.57
CA PHE A 184 3.41 14.21 3.50
C PHE A 184 3.62 15.54 2.78
N GLY A 185 2.77 16.50 3.04
CA GLY A 185 3.07 17.92 2.88
C GLY A 185 3.69 18.48 4.16
N ASN A 186 4.05 19.75 4.20
CA ASN A 186 4.78 20.41 5.31
C ASN A 186 4.13 20.36 6.72
N ASP A 187 2.98 19.68 6.88
CA ASP A 187 2.30 19.50 8.16
C ASP A 187 2.48 18.07 8.66
N THR A 188 3.73 17.71 9.00
CA THR A 188 4.16 16.37 9.47
C THR A 188 3.30 15.83 10.63
N LEU A 189 2.74 16.68 11.46
CA LEU A 189 1.94 16.30 12.61
C LEU A 189 0.49 15.95 12.24
N ALA A 190 -0.11 16.67 11.28
CA ALA A 190 -1.46 16.39 10.81
C ALA A 190 -1.54 15.09 10.00
N GLN A 191 -0.41 14.64 9.48
CA GLN A 191 -0.32 13.48 8.60
C GLN A 191 -0.02 12.17 9.32
N LEU A 192 0.71 12.22 10.42
CA LEU A 192 0.83 11.08 11.34
C LEU A 192 -0.53 10.76 11.99
N ALA A 193 -1.40 11.74 12.00
CA ALA A 193 -2.80 11.66 12.35
C ALA A 193 -3.58 10.63 11.52
N GLY A 194 -3.28 10.51 10.24
CA GLY A 194 -3.92 9.53 9.35
C GLY A 194 -3.44 8.08 9.51
N LEU A 195 -2.54 7.77 10.46
CA LEU A 195 -2.03 6.40 10.64
C LEU A 195 -3.02 5.41 11.29
N GLY A 196 -4.05 5.87 11.92
CA GLY A 196 -5.05 5.05 12.61
C GLY A 196 -6.41 5.00 11.92
N GLY A 197 -6.78 6.01 11.10
CA GLY A 197 -8.01 6.02 10.32
C GLY A 197 -7.82 5.32 9.00
N THR A 198 -8.79 4.58 8.63
CA THR A 198 -9.02 4.25 7.25
C THR A 198 -8.95 5.56 6.46
N ALA A 199 -7.78 5.88 5.88
CA ALA A 199 -7.77 6.78 4.74
C ALA A 199 -8.91 6.22 3.88
N VAL A 200 -10.01 6.97 3.78
CA VAL A 200 -11.11 6.60 2.90
C VAL A 200 -10.47 6.73 1.54
N VAL A 201 -9.84 5.62 1.13
CA VAL A 201 -9.41 5.45 -0.24
C VAL A 201 -10.66 5.76 -1.01
N ALA A 202 -10.63 6.82 -1.79
CA ALA A 202 -11.73 7.15 -2.66
C ALA A 202 -11.80 6.02 -3.70
N SER A 203 -12.40 4.88 -3.29
CA SER A 203 -12.62 3.73 -4.16
C SER A 203 -13.60 4.15 -5.27
N TYR A 204 -13.48 3.57 -6.42
CA TYR A 204 -14.47 3.77 -7.48
C TYR A 204 -15.83 3.24 -7.03
N SER A 205 -16.92 3.84 -7.51
CA SER A 205 -18.23 3.30 -7.20
C SER A 205 -18.36 1.89 -7.78
N ARG A 206 -19.23 1.08 -7.19
CA ARG A 206 -19.49 -0.28 -7.69
C ARG A 206 -19.86 -0.29 -9.19
N GLU A 207 -20.64 0.69 -9.63
CA GLU A 207 -21.05 0.83 -11.03
C GLU A 207 -19.84 1.13 -11.93
N GLN A 208 -18.93 2.03 -11.49
CA GLN A 208 -17.71 2.35 -12.22
C GLN A 208 -16.76 1.16 -12.32
N GLU A 209 -16.63 0.36 -11.24
CA GLU A 209 -15.86 -0.89 -11.27
C GLU A 209 -16.43 -1.90 -12.25
N LEU A 210 -17.75 -2.08 -12.26
CA LEU A 210 -18.43 -3.00 -13.18
C LEU A 210 -18.33 -2.54 -14.64
N GLU A 211 -18.35 -1.23 -14.89
CA GLU A 211 -18.14 -0.67 -16.22
C GLU A 211 -16.68 -0.85 -16.67
N ALA A 212 -15.71 -0.61 -15.79
CA ALA A 212 -14.30 -0.84 -16.08
C ALA A 212 -14.00 -2.32 -16.37
N ASP A 213 -14.60 -3.25 -15.60
CA ASP A 213 -14.51 -4.70 -15.86
C ASP A 213 -15.08 -5.06 -17.23
N GLN A 214 -16.24 -4.50 -17.61
CA GLN A 214 -16.86 -4.75 -18.92
C GLN A 214 -15.99 -4.23 -20.06
N LEU A 215 -15.48 -3.00 -19.94
CA LEU A 215 -14.56 -2.40 -20.92
C LEU A 215 -13.25 -3.19 -21.00
N GLY A 216 -12.75 -3.66 -19.87
CA GLY A 216 -11.54 -4.48 -19.79
C GLY A 216 -11.70 -5.83 -20.50
N VAL A 217 -12.80 -6.56 -20.25
CA VAL A 217 -13.14 -7.82 -20.94
C VAL A 217 -13.24 -7.62 -22.45
N GLU A 218 -13.90 -6.55 -22.90
CA GLU A 218 -14.01 -6.24 -24.33
C GLU A 218 -12.65 -5.84 -24.94
N THR A 219 -11.82 -5.11 -24.21
CA THR A 219 -10.46 -4.75 -24.63
C THR A 219 -9.58 -5.98 -24.78
N LEU A 220 -9.63 -6.93 -23.83
CA LEU A 220 -8.94 -8.23 -23.94
C LEU A 220 -9.34 -8.95 -25.21
N ARG A 221 -10.65 -9.09 -25.46
CA ARG A 221 -11.18 -9.75 -26.64
C ARG A 221 -10.66 -9.11 -27.94
N ARG A 222 -10.73 -7.76 -28.04
CA ARG A 222 -10.26 -7.04 -29.24
C ARG A 222 -8.75 -7.16 -29.44
N ALA A 223 -8.00 -7.23 -28.36
CA ALA A 223 -6.55 -7.43 -28.41
C ALA A 223 -6.13 -8.89 -28.63
N GLY A 224 -7.10 -9.84 -28.71
CA GLY A 224 -6.86 -11.26 -28.96
C GLY A 224 -6.47 -12.08 -27.73
N TYR A 225 -6.68 -11.56 -26.53
CA TYR A 225 -6.48 -12.28 -25.27
C TYR A 225 -7.75 -13.00 -24.82
N ASP A 226 -7.56 -14.04 -23.99
CA ASP A 226 -8.66 -14.75 -23.34
C ASP A 226 -9.37 -13.82 -22.34
N PRO A 227 -10.67 -13.50 -22.57
CA PRO A 227 -11.44 -12.64 -21.68
C PRO A 227 -11.58 -13.17 -20.24
N PHE A 228 -11.47 -14.50 -20.03
CA PHE A 228 -11.48 -15.10 -18.69
C PHE A 228 -10.28 -14.67 -17.84
N ALA A 229 -9.23 -14.13 -18.43
CA ALA A 229 -8.07 -13.64 -17.69
C ALA A 229 -8.42 -12.56 -16.67
N MET A 230 -9.44 -11.72 -16.94
CA MET A 230 -9.95 -10.76 -15.95
C MET A 230 -10.48 -11.46 -14.70
N ALA A 231 -11.33 -12.45 -14.85
CA ALA A 231 -11.92 -13.18 -13.73
C ALA A 231 -10.87 -13.98 -12.96
N THR A 232 -9.91 -14.64 -13.65
CA THR A 232 -8.85 -15.42 -13.00
C THR A 232 -7.88 -14.54 -12.23
N PHE A 233 -7.60 -13.33 -12.72
CA PHE A 233 -6.76 -12.39 -11.98
C PHE A 233 -7.44 -11.82 -10.74
N LEU A 234 -8.72 -11.43 -10.83
CA LEU A 234 -9.50 -11.01 -9.66
C LEU A 234 -9.52 -12.09 -8.56
N GLU A 235 -9.63 -13.36 -8.95
CA GLU A 235 -9.54 -14.49 -8.01
C GLU A 235 -8.13 -14.64 -7.42
N THR A 236 -7.09 -14.39 -8.20
CA THR A 236 -5.70 -14.41 -7.69
C THR A 236 -5.47 -13.32 -6.65
N LEU A 237 -5.96 -12.11 -6.91
CA LEU A 237 -5.91 -11.00 -5.95
C LEU A 237 -6.67 -11.35 -4.65
N ARG A 238 -7.86 -11.98 -4.75
CA ARG A 238 -8.63 -12.42 -3.58
C ARG A 238 -7.84 -13.43 -2.73
N ARG A 239 -7.15 -14.37 -3.36
CA ARG A 239 -6.29 -15.35 -2.67
C ARG A 239 -5.08 -14.68 -2.02
N ASP A 240 -4.48 -13.69 -2.68
CA ASP A 240 -3.37 -12.91 -2.14
C ASP A 240 -3.78 -12.11 -0.90
N SER A 241 -4.94 -11.46 -0.94
CA SER A 241 -5.49 -10.75 0.21
C SER A 241 -5.73 -11.68 1.41
N GLN A 242 -6.24 -12.90 1.17
CA GLN A 242 -6.38 -13.92 2.21
C GLN A 242 -5.03 -14.35 2.78
N TYR A 243 -4.02 -14.50 1.94
CA TYR A 243 -2.66 -14.81 2.35
C TYR A 243 -2.07 -13.68 3.21
N GLY A 244 -2.27 -12.42 2.83
CA GLY A 244 -1.90 -11.26 3.64
C GLY A 244 -2.53 -11.30 5.03
N GLY A 245 -3.82 -11.62 5.10
CA GLY A 245 -4.55 -11.81 6.37
C GLY A 245 -3.96 -12.93 7.24
N LEU A 246 -3.56 -14.06 6.66
CA LEU A 246 -2.90 -15.16 7.39
C LEU A 246 -1.56 -14.70 7.97
N ARG A 247 -0.73 -14.00 7.21
CA ARG A 247 0.55 -13.46 7.68
C ARG A 247 0.37 -12.44 8.81
N ALA A 248 -0.66 -11.61 8.72
CA ALA A 248 -1.00 -10.64 9.77
C ALA A 248 -1.66 -11.29 11.01
N GLY A 249 -1.86 -12.61 11.04
CA GLY A 249 -2.48 -13.33 12.15
C GLY A 249 -3.97 -13.04 12.30
N ASN A 250 -4.72 -12.92 11.20
CA ASN A 250 -6.15 -12.62 11.12
C ASN A 250 -6.58 -11.32 11.86
N LYS A 251 -5.65 -10.40 12.07
CA LYS A 251 -5.93 -9.12 12.74
C LYS A 251 -6.43 -8.02 11.80
N GLY A 252 -6.96 -8.38 10.63
CA GLY A 252 -7.67 -7.45 9.73
C GLY A 252 -6.84 -6.33 9.10
N GLU A 253 -5.55 -6.30 9.38
CA GLU A 253 -4.62 -5.28 8.90
C GLU A 253 -3.64 -5.90 7.89
N GLY A 254 -4.21 -6.45 6.81
CA GLY A 254 -3.43 -6.76 5.62
C GLY A 254 -2.90 -5.46 5.00
N GLY A 255 -1.67 -5.50 4.47
CA GLY A 255 -1.04 -4.37 3.81
C GLY A 255 -1.93 -3.75 2.72
N PHE A 256 -1.47 -2.67 2.13
CA PHE A 256 -2.16 -1.98 1.04
C PHE A 256 -2.56 -2.98 -0.04
N ASP A 257 -3.87 -3.12 -0.21
CA ASP A 257 -4.47 -4.09 -1.11
C ASP A 257 -5.04 -3.33 -2.31
N PHE A 258 -4.84 -3.85 -3.51
CA PHE A 258 -5.54 -3.40 -4.73
C PHE A 258 -7.04 -3.23 -4.47
N PHE A 259 -7.61 -4.05 -3.60
CA PHE A 259 -9.01 -3.97 -3.20
C PHE A 259 -9.38 -2.75 -2.37
N ALA A 260 -8.43 -2.02 -1.81
CA ALA A 260 -8.72 -0.77 -1.12
C ALA A 260 -9.17 0.32 -2.13
N SER A 261 -8.58 0.34 -3.33
CA SER A 261 -8.99 1.24 -4.43
C SER A 261 -10.02 0.62 -5.37
N HIS A 262 -10.01 -0.71 -5.54
CA HIS A 262 -10.85 -1.48 -6.46
C HIS A 262 -11.48 -2.68 -5.75
N PRO A 263 -12.54 -2.51 -4.95
CA PRO A 263 -13.12 -3.60 -4.18
C PRO A 263 -13.49 -4.80 -5.06
N ALA A 264 -12.75 -5.92 -4.91
CA ALA A 264 -13.06 -7.16 -5.59
C ALA A 264 -14.09 -7.93 -4.77
N THR A 265 -15.32 -7.77 -5.14
CA THR A 265 -16.39 -8.58 -4.61
C THR A 265 -16.47 -9.91 -5.38
N GLU A 266 -16.96 -10.98 -4.73
CA GLU A 266 -17.29 -12.22 -5.43
C GLU A 266 -18.22 -11.98 -6.64
N GLU A 267 -19.00 -10.91 -6.59
CA GLU A 267 -19.84 -10.46 -7.68
C GLU A 267 -19.03 -10.01 -8.89
N ARG A 268 -17.96 -9.23 -8.72
CA ARG A 268 -17.10 -8.81 -9.84
C ARG A 268 -16.44 -10.02 -10.50
N VAL A 269 -15.91 -10.97 -9.72
CA VAL A 269 -15.33 -12.22 -10.25
C VAL A 269 -16.37 -12.98 -11.08
N ARG A 270 -17.59 -13.19 -10.54
CA ARG A 270 -18.66 -13.89 -11.27
C ARG A 270 -19.06 -13.15 -12.54
N ARG A 271 -19.28 -11.82 -12.44
CA ARG A 271 -19.73 -11.01 -13.58
C ARG A 271 -18.67 -10.95 -14.68
N ALA A 272 -17.40 -10.81 -14.37
CA ALA A 272 -16.31 -10.89 -15.34
C ALA A 272 -16.28 -12.26 -16.04
N ALA A 273 -16.50 -13.35 -15.29
CA ALA A 273 -16.60 -14.70 -15.85
C ALA A 273 -17.85 -14.85 -16.74
N ASP A 274 -19.00 -14.27 -16.37
CA ASP A 274 -20.23 -14.33 -17.17
C ASP A 274 -20.09 -13.54 -18.49
N LEU A 275 -19.47 -12.36 -18.43
CA LEU A 275 -19.13 -11.57 -19.62
C LEU A 275 -18.20 -12.35 -20.55
N ALA A 276 -17.17 -13.01 -19.99
CA ALA A 276 -16.25 -13.83 -20.77
C ALA A 276 -16.94 -15.03 -21.43
N ARG A 277 -17.87 -15.72 -20.72
CA ARG A 277 -18.65 -16.84 -21.30
C ARG A 277 -19.55 -16.44 -22.45
N ALA A 278 -20.03 -15.20 -22.47
CA ALA A 278 -20.85 -14.70 -23.57
C ALA A 278 -20.05 -14.46 -24.86
N ILE A 279 -18.72 -14.54 -24.81
CA ILE A 279 -17.81 -14.36 -25.95
C ILE A 279 -17.50 -15.73 -26.56
N PRO A 280 -17.99 -16.03 -27.81
CA PRO A 280 -17.90 -17.37 -28.39
C PRO A 280 -16.49 -17.87 -28.70
N GLN A 281 -15.53 -16.98 -28.79
CA GLN A 281 -14.14 -17.31 -29.16
C GLN A 281 -13.24 -17.05 -27.97
N GLY A 282 -12.52 -18.07 -27.51
CA GLY A 282 -11.42 -17.93 -26.57
C GLY A 282 -10.30 -17.06 -27.19
N GLY A 283 -9.39 -16.59 -26.34
CA GLY A 283 -8.22 -15.82 -26.75
C GLY A 283 -6.93 -16.48 -26.28
N ALA A 284 -5.81 -15.84 -26.59
CA ALA A 284 -4.50 -16.31 -26.19
C ALA A 284 -4.25 -16.06 -24.69
N ARG A 285 -3.53 -16.98 -24.05
CA ARG A 285 -2.93 -16.82 -22.71
C ARG A 285 -1.42 -17.05 -22.77
N PRO A 286 -0.66 -16.12 -23.36
CA PRO A 286 0.79 -16.30 -23.52
C PRO A 286 1.46 -16.29 -22.16
N ARG A 287 2.05 -17.42 -21.77
CA ARG A 287 2.75 -17.56 -20.49
C ARG A 287 4.24 -17.27 -20.62
N ASP A 288 4.87 -17.75 -21.69
CA ASP A 288 6.31 -17.65 -21.86
C ASP A 288 6.83 -16.21 -22.01
N PRO A 289 6.22 -15.32 -22.77
CA PRO A 289 6.64 -13.92 -22.82
C PRO A 289 6.60 -13.24 -21.45
N TYR A 290 5.51 -13.48 -20.68
CA TYR A 290 5.36 -12.97 -19.33
C TYR A 290 6.44 -13.53 -18.39
N LEU A 291 6.64 -14.84 -18.36
CA LEU A 291 7.66 -15.47 -17.52
C LEU A 291 9.06 -14.97 -17.85
N ALA A 292 9.37 -14.77 -19.15
CA ALA A 292 10.64 -14.19 -19.57
C ALA A 292 10.80 -12.73 -19.10
N ALA A 293 9.70 -11.96 -19.05
CA ALA A 293 9.73 -10.57 -18.60
C ALA A 293 9.96 -10.45 -17.09
N VAL A 294 9.36 -11.33 -16.27
CA VAL A 294 9.47 -11.27 -14.79
C VAL A 294 10.65 -12.06 -14.24
N ASP A 295 11.34 -12.88 -15.03
CA ASP A 295 12.53 -13.61 -14.59
C ASP A 295 13.66 -12.65 -14.19
N GLY A 296 14.17 -12.78 -12.97
CA GLY A 296 15.14 -11.88 -12.37
C GLY A 296 14.57 -10.61 -11.75
N MET A 297 13.25 -10.32 -11.91
CA MET A 297 12.58 -9.17 -11.29
C MET A 297 12.75 -9.19 -9.76
N ILE A 298 13.04 -8.04 -9.16
CA ILE A 298 13.08 -7.91 -7.70
C ILE A 298 11.69 -8.22 -7.12
N TYR A 299 11.67 -9.02 -6.05
CA TYR A 299 10.48 -9.37 -5.27
C TYR A 299 10.58 -8.79 -3.85
N GLY A 300 9.51 -8.11 -3.39
CA GLY A 300 9.54 -7.41 -2.12
C GLY A 300 10.37 -6.13 -2.16
N ASP A 301 11.07 -5.85 -1.08
CA ASP A 301 11.90 -4.66 -0.92
C ASP A 301 13.00 -4.51 -1.97
N SER A 302 13.34 -3.26 -2.30
CA SER A 302 14.40 -2.92 -3.26
C SER A 302 15.61 -2.27 -2.57
N PRO A 303 16.80 -2.30 -3.21
CA PRO A 303 17.98 -1.62 -2.68
C PRO A 303 17.80 -0.12 -2.49
N GLU A 304 16.93 0.48 -3.27
CA GLU A 304 16.61 1.91 -3.27
C GLU A 304 15.80 2.33 -2.05
N ASN A 305 14.92 1.44 -1.56
CA ASN A 305 14.00 1.73 -0.46
C ASN A 305 14.45 1.11 0.88
N GLY A 306 15.55 0.32 0.87
CA GLY A 306 15.97 -0.47 2.03
C GLY A 306 15.17 -1.76 2.18
N TYR A 307 15.36 -2.46 3.29
CA TYR A 307 14.82 -3.80 3.52
C TYR A 307 14.20 -3.92 4.90
N VAL A 308 13.04 -4.53 4.98
CA VAL A 308 12.46 -5.02 6.22
C VAL A 308 12.69 -6.53 6.31
N ARG A 309 13.34 -6.96 7.40
CA ARG A 309 13.54 -8.36 7.74
C ARG A 309 13.09 -8.58 9.18
N ASP A 310 12.02 -9.34 9.36
CA ASP A 310 11.34 -9.49 10.65
C ASP A 310 10.96 -8.12 11.25
N ARG A 311 11.66 -7.68 12.27
CA ARG A 311 11.43 -6.42 12.98
C ARG A 311 12.52 -5.37 12.73
N THR A 312 13.42 -5.61 11.80
CA THR A 312 14.55 -4.73 11.50
C THR A 312 14.35 -4.09 10.12
N PHE A 313 14.42 -2.77 10.10
CA PHE A 313 14.66 -2.01 8.88
C PHE A 313 16.15 -1.79 8.70
N ALA A 314 16.66 -2.01 7.49
CA ALA A 314 18.04 -1.73 7.12
C ALA A 314 18.11 -1.15 5.71
N HIS A 315 18.90 -0.10 5.55
CA HIS A 315 19.14 0.52 4.27
C HIS A 315 20.64 0.53 3.94
N PRO A 316 21.14 -0.50 3.23
CA PRO A 316 22.59 -0.66 2.96
C PRO A 316 23.22 0.54 2.27
N GLN A 317 22.52 1.15 1.28
CA GLN A 317 23.03 2.31 0.55
C GLN A 317 23.12 3.56 1.44
N LEU A 318 22.21 3.73 2.40
CA LEU A 318 22.26 4.81 3.38
C LEU A 318 23.14 4.46 4.58
N GLY A 319 23.51 3.19 4.73
CA GLY A 319 24.37 2.69 5.81
C GLY A 319 23.72 2.73 7.18
N ILE A 320 22.40 2.49 7.28
CA ILE A 320 21.62 2.60 8.54
C ILE A 320 20.75 1.39 8.79
N ALA A 321 20.48 1.11 10.05
CA ALA A 321 19.47 0.14 10.47
C ALA A 321 18.88 0.53 11.84
N PHE A 322 17.65 0.01 12.09
CA PHE A 322 17.02 0.02 13.42
C PHE A 322 16.05 -1.15 13.55
N THR A 323 15.67 -1.48 14.77
CA THR A 323 14.77 -2.59 15.09
C THR A 323 13.62 -2.10 15.95
N VAL A 324 12.40 -2.53 15.65
CA VAL A 324 11.23 -2.25 16.48
C VAL A 324 10.97 -3.38 17.48
N PRO A 325 10.30 -3.11 18.63
CA PRO A 325 9.94 -4.14 19.59
C PRO A 325 8.99 -5.19 19.02
N LYS A 326 8.88 -6.31 19.74
CA LYS A 326 7.89 -7.34 19.38
C LYS A 326 6.48 -6.78 19.46
N GLY A 327 5.65 -7.09 18.46
CA GLY A 327 4.27 -6.61 18.35
C GLY A 327 4.10 -5.36 17.48
N TYR A 328 5.21 -4.83 16.95
CA TYR A 328 5.16 -3.81 15.91
C TYR A 328 5.34 -4.45 14.52
N ALA A 329 4.56 -3.97 13.54
CA ALA A 329 4.69 -4.33 12.14
C ALA A 329 5.32 -3.15 11.38
N LEU A 330 6.42 -3.41 10.66
CA LEU A 330 7.11 -2.44 9.81
C LEU A 330 6.48 -2.41 8.42
N LEU A 331 6.25 -1.20 7.91
CA LEU A 331 5.83 -0.90 6.55
C LEU A 331 6.91 -0.03 5.91
N ASN A 332 7.52 -0.52 4.85
CA ASN A 332 8.61 0.16 4.15
C ASN A 332 8.05 0.96 2.97
N GLY A 333 7.99 2.27 3.09
CA GLY A 333 7.63 3.18 1.99
C GLY A 333 8.87 3.83 1.37
N ALA A 334 8.70 4.42 0.20
CA ALA A 334 9.79 5.05 -0.54
C ALA A 334 10.38 6.27 0.18
N GLU A 335 9.56 7.03 0.89
CA GLU A 335 9.97 8.27 1.57
C GLU A 335 10.13 8.09 3.08
N GLN A 336 9.53 7.05 3.65
CA GLN A 336 9.55 6.80 5.08
C GLN A 336 9.23 5.35 5.43
N VAL A 337 9.66 4.95 6.62
CA VAL A 337 9.32 3.67 7.23
C VAL A 337 8.35 3.91 8.37
N ILE A 338 7.25 3.17 8.38
CA ILE A 338 6.24 3.25 9.44
C ILE A 338 6.26 1.96 10.23
N ALA A 339 6.04 2.06 11.54
CA ALA A 339 5.70 0.89 12.34
C ALA A 339 4.39 1.12 13.08
N LYS A 340 3.49 0.15 12.97
CA LYS A 340 2.25 0.09 13.74
C LYS A 340 2.41 -0.89 14.89
N GLY A 341 2.21 -0.41 16.10
CA GLY A 341 2.17 -1.21 17.32
C GLY A 341 0.75 -1.52 17.74
N GLN A 342 0.61 -2.20 18.88
CA GLN A 342 -0.69 -2.47 19.48
C GLN A 342 -1.23 -1.24 20.23
N ASN A 343 -2.54 -1.17 20.42
CA ASN A 343 -3.23 -0.15 21.23
C ASN A 343 -2.98 1.29 20.78
N GLY A 344 -2.87 1.53 19.47
CA GLY A 344 -2.72 2.85 18.88
C GLY A 344 -1.30 3.44 18.94
N ALA A 345 -0.29 2.67 19.34
CA ALA A 345 1.09 3.10 19.20
C ALA A 345 1.54 3.03 17.74
N ALA A 346 2.23 4.06 17.27
CA ALA A 346 2.80 4.08 15.93
C ALA A 346 4.12 4.86 15.91
N MET A 347 4.92 4.65 14.87
CA MET A 347 6.07 5.49 14.58
C MET A 347 6.22 5.71 13.08
N ALA A 348 6.84 6.83 12.71
CA ALA A 348 7.41 7.06 11.40
C ALA A 348 8.89 7.36 11.52
N PHE A 349 9.67 6.88 10.56
CA PHE A 349 11.08 7.14 10.40
C PHE A 349 11.36 7.65 9.01
N ASP A 350 12.07 8.76 8.93
CA ASP A 350 12.52 9.35 7.68
C ASP A 350 13.91 9.99 7.82
N GLY A 351 14.43 10.49 6.71
CA GLY A 351 15.67 11.22 6.68
C GLY A 351 15.60 12.38 5.69
N GLY A 352 16.36 13.42 5.94
CA GLY A 352 16.36 14.57 5.07
C GLY A 352 17.53 15.53 5.31
N SER A 353 17.47 16.62 4.57
CA SER A 353 18.44 17.71 4.74
C SER A 353 18.32 18.31 6.14
N ALA A 354 19.46 18.51 6.78
CA ALA A 354 19.55 19.24 8.05
C ALA A 354 19.29 20.75 7.91
N ALA A 355 18.95 21.26 6.73
CA ALA A 355 18.74 22.68 6.43
C ALA A 355 19.88 23.59 6.94
N GLY A 356 21.12 23.11 6.91
CA GLY A 356 22.30 23.81 7.41
C GLY A 356 22.47 23.80 8.95
N VAL A 357 21.54 23.16 9.69
CA VAL A 357 21.59 23.06 11.16
C VAL A 357 22.32 21.80 11.57
N SER A 358 23.41 21.93 12.35
CA SER A 358 24.22 20.79 12.77
C SER A 358 23.83 20.21 14.13
N ASP A 359 23.23 20.99 15.01
CA ASP A 359 22.81 20.54 16.35
C ASP A 359 21.38 19.95 16.29
N PRO A 360 21.17 18.66 16.67
CA PRO A 360 19.84 18.06 16.62
C PRO A 360 18.79 18.78 17.47
N ALA A 361 19.15 19.40 18.59
CA ALA A 361 18.22 20.14 19.43
C ALA A 361 17.76 21.43 18.74
N SER A 362 18.68 22.15 18.09
CA SER A 362 18.37 23.32 17.27
C SER A 362 17.54 22.95 16.04
N PHE A 363 17.77 21.78 15.44
CA PHE A 363 16.97 21.27 14.35
C PHE A 363 15.53 20.97 14.81
N LEU A 364 15.34 20.32 15.95
CA LEU A 364 14.02 20.07 16.55
C LEU A 364 13.24 21.37 16.77
N THR A 365 13.88 22.40 17.35
CA THR A 365 13.17 23.62 17.75
C THR A 365 12.99 24.62 16.60
N GLY A 366 13.98 24.72 15.71
CA GLY A 366 14.04 25.79 14.70
C GLY A 366 13.62 25.36 13.30
N VAL A 367 13.66 24.05 12.97
CA VAL A 367 13.36 23.54 11.63
C VAL A 367 12.18 22.60 11.70
N TRP A 368 12.34 21.42 12.28
CA TRP A 368 11.33 20.36 12.21
C TRP A 368 10.10 20.61 13.10
N GLY A 369 10.31 20.97 14.36
CA GLY A 369 9.24 21.28 15.32
C GLY A 369 8.92 22.77 15.41
N LYS A 370 9.30 23.59 14.39
CA LYS A 370 9.02 25.01 14.38
C LYS A 370 7.50 25.27 14.45
N GLY A 371 7.09 26.03 15.48
CA GLY A 371 5.68 26.35 15.73
C GLY A 371 4.95 25.35 16.63
N ALA A 372 5.54 24.20 16.94
CA ALA A 372 4.99 23.25 17.89
C ALA A 372 5.38 23.62 19.35
N ASN A 373 4.49 23.32 20.30
CA ASN A 373 4.78 23.46 21.75
C ASN A 373 5.65 22.31 22.23
N LEU A 374 6.95 22.40 22.00
CA LEU A 374 7.90 21.37 22.42
C LEU A 374 8.15 21.43 23.94
N SER A 375 8.12 20.27 24.56
CA SER A 375 8.43 20.07 25.99
C SER A 375 9.50 18.98 26.12
N ASN A 376 10.15 18.90 27.29
CA ASN A 376 11.14 17.86 27.63
C ASN A 376 12.27 17.74 26.60
N LEU A 377 12.73 18.88 26.05
CA LEU A 377 13.86 18.89 25.12
C LEU A 377 15.14 18.44 25.83
N GLN A 378 15.76 17.40 25.29
CA GLN A 378 17.00 16.84 25.82
C GLN A 378 17.97 16.54 24.69
N ARG A 379 19.26 16.81 24.91
CA ARG A 379 20.35 16.27 24.07
C ARG A 379 20.73 14.90 24.58
N ILE A 380 20.84 13.96 23.68
CA ILE A 380 21.13 12.55 23.93
C ILE A 380 22.15 12.03 22.93
N THR A 381 22.58 10.80 23.10
CA THR A 381 23.46 10.10 22.14
C THR A 381 22.78 8.79 21.75
N ILE A 382 22.71 8.50 20.45
CA ILE A 382 22.16 7.26 19.91
C ILE A 382 23.18 6.63 18.97
N GLY A 383 23.60 5.40 19.25
CA GLY A 383 24.61 4.71 18.45
C GLY A 383 25.93 5.48 18.33
N GLY A 384 26.32 6.25 19.35
CA GLY A 384 27.48 7.12 19.32
C GLY A 384 27.30 8.45 18.58
N MET A 385 26.12 8.71 18.01
CA MET A 385 25.82 9.91 17.23
C MET A 385 25.08 10.96 18.06
N PRO A 386 25.37 12.26 17.86
CA PRO A 386 24.61 13.34 18.49
C PRO A 386 23.14 13.24 18.11
N ALA A 387 22.27 13.34 19.12
CA ALA A 387 20.83 13.27 18.95
C ALA A 387 20.11 14.21 19.93
N ALA A 388 18.84 14.46 19.68
CA ALA A 388 17.97 15.18 20.59
C ALA A 388 16.57 14.59 20.58
N THR A 389 15.86 14.70 21.70
CA THR A 389 14.47 14.29 21.83
C THR A 389 13.63 15.42 22.43
N ALA A 390 12.38 15.49 22.05
CA ALA A 390 11.38 16.38 22.64
C ALA A 390 10.01 15.70 22.59
N THR A 391 9.07 16.21 23.38
CA THR A 391 7.67 15.77 23.36
C THR A 391 6.76 16.93 22.99
N THR A 392 5.63 16.63 22.36
CA THR A 392 4.57 17.58 22.04
C THR A 392 3.22 16.87 22.04
N ARG A 393 2.14 17.63 21.88
CA ARG A 393 0.80 17.13 21.59
C ARG A 393 0.38 17.58 20.20
N GLY A 394 -0.36 16.74 19.54
CA GLY A 394 -0.98 17.03 18.25
C GLY A 394 -2.33 16.33 18.14
N GLU A 395 -2.96 16.47 17.00
CA GLU A 395 -4.16 15.74 16.66
C GLU A 395 -3.81 14.67 15.62
N ALA A 396 -4.34 13.47 15.84
CA ALA A 396 -4.24 12.34 14.95
C ALA A 396 -5.66 11.86 14.64
N GLU A 397 -6.13 11.96 13.38
CA GLU A 397 -7.50 11.58 12.95
C GLU A 397 -8.63 12.30 13.70
N GLY A 398 -8.40 13.54 14.09
CA GLY A 398 -9.34 14.29 14.93
C GLY A 398 -9.29 13.90 16.41
N GLU A 399 -8.39 12.99 16.81
CA GLU A 399 -8.14 12.65 18.21
C GLU A 399 -6.79 13.22 18.67
N SER A 400 -6.74 13.65 19.91
CA SER A 400 -5.48 14.14 20.51
C SER A 400 -4.49 13.00 20.67
N ALA A 401 -3.23 13.24 20.31
CA ALA A 401 -2.13 12.30 20.45
C ALA A 401 -0.95 12.92 21.20
N ASP A 402 -0.28 12.12 22.02
CA ASP A 402 1.04 12.45 22.56
C ASP A 402 2.12 12.03 21.56
N ILE A 403 3.08 12.90 21.31
CA ILE A 403 4.10 12.73 20.29
C ILE A 403 5.48 12.87 20.93
N ARG A 404 6.37 11.91 20.65
CA ARG A 404 7.80 12.03 20.91
C ARG A 404 8.56 12.18 19.60
N LEU A 405 9.39 13.19 19.50
CA LEU A 405 10.27 13.47 18.37
C LEU A 405 11.70 13.09 18.77
N VAL A 406 12.43 12.44 17.86
CA VAL A 406 13.86 12.15 18.01
C VAL A 406 14.56 12.53 16.72
N ALA A 407 15.57 13.38 16.79
CA ALA A 407 16.43 13.74 15.67
C ALA A 407 17.85 13.21 15.94
N ILE A 408 18.45 12.57 14.92
CA ILE A 408 19.78 11.94 15.01
C ILE A 408 20.64 12.49 13.88
N ARG A 409 21.81 13.01 14.22
CA ARG A 409 22.77 13.54 13.24
C ARG A 409 23.81 12.48 12.86
N MET A 410 23.86 12.15 11.58
CA MET A 410 24.91 11.29 11.05
C MET A 410 26.24 12.03 10.87
N PRO A 411 27.37 11.29 10.86
CA PRO A 411 28.69 11.89 10.59
C PRO A 411 28.81 12.59 9.25
N ASP A 412 28.08 12.14 8.23
CA ASP A 412 28.03 12.74 6.91
C ASP A 412 27.12 13.99 6.82
N GLY A 413 26.51 14.39 7.92
CA GLY A 413 25.68 15.57 8.02
C GLY A 413 24.20 15.36 7.77
N ARG A 414 23.75 14.18 7.36
CA ARG A 414 22.31 13.86 7.23
C ARG A 414 21.63 13.88 8.60
N MET A 415 20.36 14.25 8.62
CA MET A 415 19.52 14.23 9.81
C MET A 415 18.44 13.16 9.63
N TYR A 416 18.38 12.17 10.53
CA TYR A 416 17.31 11.18 10.59
C TYR A 416 16.34 11.51 11.71
N ARG A 417 15.07 11.14 11.52
CA ARG A 417 13.98 11.53 12.41
C ARG A 417 13.12 10.33 12.74
N PHE A 418 12.81 10.18 14.04
CA PHE A 418 11.71 9.33 14.48
C PHE A 418 10.61 10.21 15.05
N THR A 419 9.39 9.98 14.57
CA THR A 419 8.17 10.49 15.18
C THR A 419 7.43 9.31 15.79
N PHE A 420 7.28 9.33 17.11
CA PHE A 420 6.53 8.31 17.83
C PHE A 420 5.19 8.89 18.29
N LEU A 421 4.12 8.12 18.11
CA LEU A 421 2.74 8.48 18.48
C LEU A 421 2.19 7.52 19.51
N ALA A 422 1.50 8.09 20.49
CA ALA A 422 0.71 7.37 21.46
C ALA A 422 -0.65 8.07 21.63
N PRO A 423 -1.73 7.35 21.94
CA PRO A 423 -2.98 7.99 22.35
C PRO A 423 -2.76 8.97 23.50
N ALA A 424 -3.51 10.08 23.51
CA ALA A 424 -3.35 11.14 24.49
C ALA A 424 -3.33 10.63 25.93
N GLY A 425 -2.36 11.10 26.71
CA GLY A 425 -2.14 10.70 28.10
C GLY A 425 -1.46 9.34 28.28
N ASN A 426 -1.08 8.66 27.21
CA ASN A 426 -0.52 7.32 27.27
C ASN A 426 0.97 7.23 26.84
N LEU A 427 1.65 8.34 26.60
CA LEU A 427 3.06 8.33 26.15
C LEU A 427 3.93 7.47 27.08
N ALA A 428 3.78 7.59 28.40
CA ALA A 428 4.57 6.86 29.37
C ALA A 428 4.46 5.32 29.23
N ARG A 429 3.31 4.83 28.77
CA ARG A 429 3.08 3.39 28.55
C ARG A 429 3.93 2.82 27.43
N PHE A 430 4.21 3.62 26.40
CA PHE A 430 4.96 3.20 25.20
C PHE A 430 6.40 3.70 25.19
N ASP A 431 6.80 4.46 26.23
CA ASP A 431 8.09 5.14 26.26
C ASP A 431 9.29 4.18 26.18
N ALA A 432 9.19 3.02 26.83
CA ALA A 432 10.21 1.98 26.75
C ALA A 432 10.39 1.42 25.34
N ASP A 433 9.29 1.19 24.62
CA ASP A 433 9.32 0.71 23.24
C ASP A 433 9.90 1.77 22.29
N PHE A 434 9.51 3.03 22.46
CA PHE A 434 10.00 4.15 21.67
C PHE A 434 11.50 4.39 21.88
N GLN A 435 11.95 4.35 23.14
CA GLN A 435 13.36 4.44 23.47
C GLN A 435 14.15 3.24 22.94
N ALA A 436 13.65 2.01 23.07
CA ALA A 436 14.29 0.82 22.54
C ALA A 436 14.47 0.91 21.02
N THR A 437 13.43 1.37 20.31
CA THR A 437 13.51 1.58 18.86
C THR A 437 14.56 2.64 18.51
N ALA A 438 14.49 3.83 19.10
CA ALA A 438 15.43 4.91 18.80
C ALA A 438 16.88 4.51 19.14
N ASN A 439 17.12 3.85 20.28
CA ASN A 439 18.44 3.40 20.71
C ASN A 439 19.00 2.25 19.85
N SER A 440 18.16 1.52 19.14
CA SER A 440 18.59 0.48 18.20
C SER A 440 19.14 1.04 16.89
N PHE A 441 18.92 2.33 16.61
CA PHE A 441 19.41 2.97 15.39
C PHE A 441 20.96 3.02 15.41
N HIS A 442 21.56 2.51 14.35
CA HIS A 442 23.02 2.44 14.21
C HIS A 442 23.45 2.51 12.75
N GLN A 443 24.75 2.76 12.56
CA GLN A 443 25.38 2.65 11.25
C GLN A 443 25.68 1.17 10.94
N LEU A 444 25.29 0.74 9.74
CA LEU A 444 25.63 -0.60 9.25
C LEU A 444 27.13 -0.72 8.99
N THR A 445 27.76 -1.77 9.48
CA THR A 445 29.05 -2.21 9.00
C THR A 445 28.94 -2.78 7.57
N ALA A 446 30.05 -2.84 6.85
CA ALA A 446 30.08 -3.46 5.52
C ALA A 446 29.61 -4.93 5.53
N GLN A 447 29.90 -5.66 6.61
CA GLN A 447 29.48 -7.05 6.78
C GLN A 447 27.96 -7.17 7.02
N GLU A 448 27.38 -6.28 7.79
CA GLU A 448 25.93 -6.23 8.01
C GLU A 448 25.21 -5.84 6.71
N ALA A 449 25.66 -4.78 6.04
CA ALA A 449 25.09 -4.31 4.78
C ALA A 449 25.08 -5.40 3.70
N ALA A 450 26.14 -6.24 3.64
CA ALA A 450 26.24 -7.33 2.68
C ALA A 450 25.21 -8.47 2.86
N ARG A 451 24.55 -8.54 4.02
CA ARG A 451 23.48 -9.52 4.30
C ARG A 451 22.14 -9.12 3.67
N TYR A 452 21.93 -7.86 3.35
CA TYR A 452 20.70 -7.36 2.78
C TYR A 452 20.79 -7.35 1.26
N ARG A 453 20.25 -8.39 0.66
CA ARG A 453 20.19 -8.56 -0.80
C ARG A 453 18.74 -8.63 -1.27
N PRO A 454 18.43 -8.13 -2.50
CA PRO A 454 17.09 -8.22 -3.03
C PRO A 454 16.70 -9.67 -3.30
N ARG A 455 15.50 -10.04 -2.90
CA ARG A 455 14.86 -11.26 -3.36
C ARG A 455 14.46 -11.08 -4.81
N ARG A 456 14.38 -12.19 -5.55
CA ARG A 456 14.04 -12.15 -6.98
C ARG A 456 13.07 -13.25 -7.35
N VAL A 457 12.25 -12.96 -8.35
CA VAL A 457 11.50 -13.98 -9.06
C VAL A 457 12.49 -14.74 -9.94
N GLN A 458 12.59 -16.06 -9.78
CA GLN A 458 13.32 -16.95 -10.65
C GLN A 458 12.34 -17.88 -11.36
N VAL A 459 12.44 -17.98 -12.68
CA VAL A 459 11.65 -18.94 -13.45
C VAL A 459 12.43 -20.24 -13.57
N ALA A 460 11.82 -21.32 -13.07
CA ALA A 460 12.42 -22.66 -13.11
C ALA A 460 11.55 -23.60 -13.94
N THR A 461 12.18 -24.58 -14.61
CA THR A 461 11.48 -25.68 -15.29
C THR A 461 11.46 -26.90 -14.36
N VAL A 462 10.29 -27.44 -14.13
CA VAL A 462 10.08 -28.62 -13.29
C VAL A 462 10.72 -29.83 -13.97
N GLN A 463 11.56 -30.55 -13.24
CA GLN A 463 12.20 -31.79 -13.67
C GLN A 463 11.44 -33.02 -13.16
N PRO A 464 11.59 -34.19 -13.77
CA PRO A 464 11.05 -35.42 -13.21
C PRO A 464 11.55 -35.64 -11.76
N GLY A 465 10.63 -35.84 -10.82
CA GLY A 465 10.94 -36.02 -9.39
C GLY A 465 10.91 -34.72 -8.55
N ASP A 466 10.76 -33.55 -9.19
CA ASP A 466 10.55 -32.30 -8.45
C ASP A 466 9.20 -32.28 -7.74
N SER A 467 9.17 -31.64 -6.59
CA SER A 467 7.96 -31.47 -5.78
C SER A 467 7.78 -30.02 -5.35
N VAL A 468 6.56 -29.66 -4.93
CA VAL A 468 6.26 -28.35 -4.34
C VAL A 468 7.19 -28.09 -3.16
N ASP A 469 7.35 -29.04 -2.24
CA ASP A 469 8.25 -28.91 -1.10
C ASP A 469 9.70 -28.66 -1.51
N GLY A 470 10.14 -29.28 -2.63
CA GLY A 470 11.47 -29.08 -3.17
C GLY A 470 11.71 -27.63 -3.60
N PHE A 471 10.72 -27.01 -4.23
CA PHE A 471 10.77 -25.61 -4.62
C PHE A 471 10.62 -24.67 -3.41
N VAL A 472 9.70 -24.96 -2.48
CA VAL A 472 9.49 -24.17 -1.26
C VAL A 472 10.75 -24.09 -0.40
N ARG A 473 11.53 -25.20 -0.29
CA ARG A 473 12.84 -25.18 0.41
C ARG A 473 13.88 -24.24 -0.22
N ARG A 474 13.72 -23.85 -1.46
CA ARG A 474 14.58 -22.87 -2.14
C ARG A 474 14.15 -21.43 -1.91
N MET A 475 12.94 -21.23 -1.40
CA MET A 475 12.38 -19.90 -1.08
C MET A 475 12.88 -19.44 0.30
N PRO A 476 12.81 -18.14 0.61
CA PRO A 476 12.98 -17.65 1.97
C PRO A 476 12.09 -18.41 2.94
N GLN A 477 12.69 -18.85 4.06
CA GLN A 477 11.97 -19.65 5.06
C GLN A 477 11.08 -18.74 5.93
N GLU A 478 9.96 -18.34 5.37
CA GLU A 478 8.95 -17.52 6.03
C GLU A 478 7.67 -18.33 6.29
N PRO A 479 6.84 -17.91 7.26
CA PRO A 479 5.53 -18.51 7.43
C PRO A 479 4.73 -18.47 6.11
N TYR A 480 4.05 -19.56 5.80
CA TYR A 480 3.19 -19.70 4.62
C TYR A 480 3.92 -19.59 3.25
N ALA A 481 5.20 -19.98 3.18
CA ALA A 481 5.97 -19.97 1.92
C ALA A 481 5.36 -20.90 0.84
N GLU A 482 4.73 -22.02 1.25
CA GLU A 482 4.03 -22.92 0.33
C GLU A 482 2.79 -22.24 -0.27
N GLU A 483 2.00 -21.55 0.53
CA GLU A 483 0.83 -20.80 0.07
C GLU A 483 1.24 -19.74 -0.96
N LEU A 484 2.31 -19.00 -0.69
CA LEU A 484 2.86 -18.05 -1.65
C LEU A 484 3.25 -18.72 -2.95
N PHE A 485 4.02 -19.82 -2.89
CA PHE A 485 4.43 -20.57 -4.08
C PHE A 485 3.22 -21.01 -4.90
N ARG A 486 2.17 -21.51 -4.24
CA ARG A 486 0.94 -21.93 -4.89
C ARG A 486 0.16 -20.78 -5.51
N ILE A 487 0.07 -19.64 -4.84
CA ILE A 487 -0.63 -18.45 -5.34
C ILE A 487 0.03 -17.93 -6.61
N ILE A 488 1.35 -17.68 -6.58
CA ILE A 488 2.06 -17.11 -7.73
C ILE A 488 2.14 -18.05 -8.94
N ASN A 489 1.87 -19.36 -8.75
CA ASN A 489 1.92 -20.38 -9.80
C ASN A 489 0.55 -20.98 -10.17
N ASP A 490 -0.54 -20.49 -9.58
CA ASP A 490 -1.90 -21.02 -9.77
C ASP A 490 -2.03 -22.51 -9.48
N LEU A 491 -1.45 -22.94 -8.38
CA LEU A 491 -1.49 -24.34 -7.96
C LEU A 491 -2.52 -24.51 -6.82
N PRO A 492 -3.69 -25.09 -7.08
CA PRO A 492 -4.61 -25.46 -6.01
C PRO A 492 -3.93 -26.37 -4.96
N PRO A 493 -4.39 -26.37 -3.70
CA PRO A 493 -3.90 -27.31 -2.70
C PRO A 493 -3.93 -28.75 -3.21
N GLY A 494 -2.85 -29.49 -2.98
CA GLY A 494 -2.74 -30.90 -3.41
C GLY A 494 -2.43 -31.12 -4.90
N THR A 495 -2.40 -30.07 -5.73
CA THR A 495 -2.02 -30.21 -7.15
C THR A 495 -0.52 -30.49 -7.26
N PRO A 496 -0.12 -31.62 -7.93
CA PRO A 496 1.28 -31.92 -8.18
C PRO A 496 1.84 -31.05 -9.32
N LEU A 497 3.17 -30.88 -9.31
CA LEU A 497 3.90 -30.28 -10.43
C LEU A 497 4.02 -31.25 -11.60
N GLN A 498 4.02 -30.72 -12.82
CA GLN A 498 4.20 -31.53 -14.02
C GLN A 498 5.62 -31.31 -14.60
N PRO A 499 6.36 -32.36 -14.95
CA PRO A 499 7.64 -32.22 -15.67
C PRO A 499 7.49 -31.35 -16.92
N GLY A 500 8.43 -30.41 -17.10
CA GLY A 500 8.37 -29.43 -18.18
C GLY A 500 7.56 -28.18 -17.87
N GLN A 501 6.74 -28.15 -16.79
CA GLN A 501 6.05 -26.97 -16.33
C GLN A 501 7.06 -25.88 -15.90
N ARG A 502 6.84 -24.64 -16.31
CA ARG A 502 7.63 -23.51 -15.82
C ARG A 502 6.95 -22.92 -14.58
N VAL A 503 7.71 -22.67 -13.53
CA VAL A 503 7.22 -22.13 -12.26
C VAL A 503 8.05 -20.94 -11.81
N LYS A 504 7.41 -19.99 -11.14
CA LYS A 504 8.09 -18.89 -10.43
C LYS A 504 8.50 -19.36 -9.05
N VAL A 505 9.72 -19.06 -8.66
CA VAL A 505 10.28 -19.32 -7.33
C VAL A 505 10.87 -18.01 -6.80
N ILE A 506 10.57 -17.65 -5.58
CA ILE A 506 11.22 -16.50 -4.96
C ILE A 506 12.54 -16.99 -4.38
N VAL A 507 13.64 -16.36 -4.80
CA VAL A 507 15.00 -16.71 -4.36
C VAL A 507 15.72 -15.49 -3.78
N GLY A 508 16.72 -15.73 -2.94
CA GLY A 508 17.47 -14.71 -2.20
C GLY A 508 17.10 -14.72 -0.72
N GLU A 509 17.94 -14.06 0.09
CA GLU A 509 17.80 -13.99 1.55
C GLU A 509 17.02 -12.77 2.01
#